data_45dcccb47d7b4ca9e224e54469d5c037
#
_entry.id   45dcccb47d7b4ca9e224e54469d5c037
#
_cell.length_a   1.000
_cell.length_b   1.000
_cell.length_c   1.000
_cell.angle_alpha   90.00
_cell.angle_beta   90.00
_cell.angle_gamma   90.00
#
_symmetry.space_group_name_H-M   'P 1'
#
loop_
_entity.id
_entity.type
_entity.pdbx_description
1 polymer ?
#
loop_
_entity_poly.entity_id
_entity_poly.type
_entity_poly.pdbx_seq_one_letter_code
_entity_poly.pdbx_strand_id
1 'polypeptide(L)'
;MRKVNESEVEWIIRGGAGLSAPENTIAALDVGQSLGVRHVWLDLQISRDGVPFFLRDKRLERTTNTRGIAHALDWQRLKKLDAAEGHPFRVGAEKIPVLQDVLDWLRTRDTRLTIELRATANAMSSLVDSLVQTCQRFPDVQDKLHIACGSVGALARCGETLKIPQRHLIVDRPKRPIFYEAQALELEGVCAGNSVWTERHVKYACQFGLMPSAFGVRHVSDARRLIDAGVQRLCIEDLAIMERYESTIG
;
A
#
# COMPACT_ATOMS: atom_id res chain seq x y z
N MET A 1 -2.19 -19.01 21.87
CA MET A 1 -2.12 -18.32 20.55
C MET A 1 -1.75 -19.37 19.52
N ARG A 2 -2.48 -19.47 18.41
CA ARG A 2 -2.03 -20.24 17.25
C ARG A 2 -0.78 -19.53 16.71
N LYS A 3 0.36 -20.21 16.65
CA LYS A 3 1.52 -19.65 15.93
C LYS A 3 1.06 -19.45 14.49
N VAL A 4 1.34 -18.29 13.92
CA VAL A 4 1.14 -18.08 12.49
C VAL A 4 1.96 -19.14 11.79
N ASN A 5 1.32 -19.94 10.94
CA ASN A 5 2.05 -20.86 10.10
C ASN A 5 2.82 -20.01 9.09
N GLU A 6 4.09 -20.26 8.92
CA GLU A 6 4.97 -19.47 8.03
C GLU A 6 4.43 -19.41 6.59
N SER A 7 3.72 -20.46 6.16
CA SER A 7 2.99 -20.49 4.88
C SER A 7 1.76 -19.57 4.82
N GLU A 8 1.32 -19.01 5.96
CA GLU A 8 0.18 -18.08 6.06
C GLU A 8 0.63 -16.61 6.05
N VAL A 9 1.94 -16.34 5.97
CA VAL A 9 2.48 -14.97 5.94
C VAL A 9 2.28 -14.39 4.54
N GLU A 10 1.60 -13.25 4.47
CA GLU A 10 1.42 -12.50 3.24
C GLU A 10 2.50 -11.43 3.10
N TRP A 11 3.36 -11.58 2.10
CA TRP A 11 4.38 -10.62 1.75
C TRP A 11 3.80 -9.58 0.79
N ILE A 12 3.94 -8.31 1.15
CA ILE A 12 3.48 -7.17 0.35
C ILE A 12 4.70 -6.34 -0.04
N ILE A 13 4.85 -6.04 -1.32
CA ILE A 13 6.01 -5.30 -1.81
C ILE A 13 5.65 -3.84 -2.02
N ARG A 14 6.38 -2.95 -1.34
CA ARG A 14 6.19 -1.51 -1.47
C ARG A 14 6.65 -1.00 -2.82
N GLY A 15 5.87 -0.10 -3.41
CA GLY A 15 6.23 0.57 -4.67
C GLY A 15 6.16 -0.28 -5.93
N GLY A 16 5.73 -1.55 -5.83
CA GLY A 16 5.60 -2.47 -6.97
C GLY A 16 6.73 -3.50 -7.07
N ALA A 17 7.97 -3.09 -6.94
CA ALA A 17 9.15 -3.97 -6.99
C ALA A 17 10.16 -3.71 -5.85
N GLY A 18 9.76 -2.97 -4.81
CA GLY A 18 10.67 -2.56 -3.76
C GLY A 18 11.81 -1.70 -4.32
N LEU A 19 13.05 -2.12 -4.07
CA LEU A 19 14.25 -1.40 -4.56
C LEU A 19 14.67 -1.80 -5.98
N SER A 20 14.02 -2.77 -6.61
CA SER A 20 14.44 -3.34 -7.92
C SER A 20 14.01 -2.49 -9.11
N ALA A 21 13.07 -1.56 -8.95
CA ALA A 21 12.63 -0.63 -9.99
C ALA A 21 12.08 0.68 -9.40
N PRO A 22 11.95 1.75 -10.20
CA PRO A 22 11.40 3.03 -9.73
C PRO A 22 10.01 2.87 -9.12
N GLU A 23 9.88 3.19 -7.83
CA GLU A 23 8.66 2.96 -7.04
C GLU A 23 7.41 3.66 -7.61
N ASN A 24 6.22 3.06 -7.45
CA ASN A 24 4.94 3.60 -7.88
C ASN A 24 4.83 3.85 -9.39
N THR A 25 5.55 3.09 -10.23
CA THR A 25 5.49 3.14 -11.69
C THR A 25 4.94 1.83 -12.27
N ILE A 26 4.49 1.85 -13.53
CA ILE A 26 4.08 0.63 -14.25
C ILE A 26 5.29 -0.29 -14.45
N ALA A 27 6.48 0.27 -14.73
CA ALA A 27 7.70 -0.52 -14.82
C ALA A 27 8.01 -1.29 -13.52
N ALA A 28 7.79 -0.68 -12.35
CA ALA A 28 7.96 -1.38 -11.07
C ALA A 28 6.95 -2.52 -10.91
N LEU A 29 5.71 -2.34 -11.36
CA LEU A 29 4.70 -3.39 -11.33
C LEU A 29 5.08 -4.57 -12.24
N ASP A 30 5.58 -4.30 -13.45
CA ASP A 30 6.03 -5.35 -14.39
C ASP A 30 7.25 -6.10 -13.86
N VAL A 31 8.23 -5.39 -13.28
CA VAL A 31 9.39 -6.01 -12.63
C VAL A 31 8.95 -6.87 -11.44
N GLY A 32 8.10 -6.34 -10.56
CA GLY A 32 7.58 -7.09 -9.41
C GLY A 32 6.86 -8.36 -9.85
N GLN A 33 6.01 -8.29 -10.87
CA GLN A 33 5.33 -9.46 -11.43
C GLN A 33 6.32 -10.50 -11.97
N SER A 34 7.35 -10.05 -12.70
CA SER A 34 8.38 -10.96 -13.26
C SER A 34 9.18 -11.68 -12.17
N LEU A 35 9.30 -11.06 -10.98
CA LEU A 35 9.93 -11.62 -9.79
C LEU A 35 8.95 -12.43 -8.90
N GLY A 36 7.74 -12.70 -9.39
CA GLY A 36 6.76 -13.51 -8.68
C GLY A 36 5.98 -12.80 -7.58
N VAL A 37 6.05 -11.47 -7.49
CA VAL A 37 5.28 -10.68 -6.51
C VAL A 37 3.77 -10.86 -6.76
N ARG A 38 3.04 -11.22 -5.70
CA ARG A 38 1.59 -11.44 -5.74
C ARG A 38 0.78 -10.38 -5.02
N HIS A 39 1.42 -9.52 -4.24
CA HIS A 39 0.76 -8.41 -3.55
C HIS A 39 1.67 -7.18 -3.55
N VAL A 40 1.20 -6.08 -4.09
CA VAL A 40 1.91 -4.81 -4.15
C VAL A 40 1.20 -3.74 -3.33
N TRP A 41 1.96 -2.77 -2.84
CA TRP A 41 1.46 -1.61 -2.11
C TRP A 41 1.90 -0.33 -2.82
N LEU A 42 0.95 0.46 -3.30
CA LEU A 42 1.18 1.74 -3.97
C LEU A 42 0.54 2.91 -3.21
N ASP A 43 1.10 4.09 -3.40
CA ASP A 43 0.74 5.32 -2.70
C ASP A 43 -0.06 6.25 -3.62
N LEU A 44 -1.36 6.40 -3.38
CA LEU A 44 -2.27 7.22 -4.19
C LEU A 44 -2.42 8.63 -3.61
N GLN A 45 -2.16 9.63 -4.42
CA GLN A 45 -2.41 11.05 -4.16
C GLN A 45 -3.43 11.62 -5.15
N ILE A 46 -3.77 12.90 -4.99
CA ILE A 46 -4.65 13.63 -5.90
C ILE A 46 -3.96 14.94 -6.31
N SER A 47 -4.01 15.28 -7.60
CA SER A 47 -3.51 16.55 -8.13
C SER A 47 -4.43 17.72 -7.74
N ARG A 48 -3.97 18.96 -7.93
CA ARG A 48 -4.75 20.16 -7.66
C ARG A 48 -6.07 20.20 -8.44
N ASP A 49 -6.07 19.68 -9.66
CA ASP A 49 -7.21 19.59 -10.58
C ASP A 49 -7.99 18.25 -10.48
N GLY A 50 -7.77 17.46 -9.40
CA GLY A 50 -8.60 16.31 -9.05
C GLY A 50 -8.27 14.98 -9.71
N VAL A 51 -7.08 14.83 -10.33
CA VAL A 51 -6.67 13.56 -10.96
C VAL A 51 -5.93 12.68 -9.94
N PRO A 52 -6.39 11.44 -9.67
CA PRO A 52 -5.71 10.51 -8.77
C PRO A 52 -4.50 9.89 -9.45
N PHE A 53 -3.32 9.97 -8.82
CA PHE A 53 -2.04 9.49 -9.35
C PHE A 53 -1.20 8.81 -8.27
N PHE A 54 -0.25 7.97 -8.68
CA PHE A 54 0.61 7.24 -7.75
C PHE A 54 1.95 7.92 -7.55
N LEU A 55 2.20 8.35 -6.33
CA LEU A 55 3.47 8.89 -5.85
C LEU A 55 3.51 8.82 -4.32
N ARG A 56 4.64 8.35 -3.75
CA ARG A 56 4.75 8.16 -2.30
C ARG A 56 4.87 9.49 -1.55
N ASP A 57 5.78 10.32 -1.96
CA ASP A 57 6.15 11.52 -1.21
C ASP A 57 5.23 12.71 -1.51
N LYS A 58 5.01 13.51 -0.49
CA LYS A 58 4.37 14.81 -0.65
C LYS A 58 5.20 15.74 -1.55
N ARG A 59 6.54 15.61 -1.49
CA ARG A 59 7.50 16.39 -2.26
C ARG A 59 8.04 15.57 -3.44
N LEU A 60 8.34 16.25 -4.54
CA LEU A 60 8.74 15.64 -5.81
C LEU A 60 10.22 15.25 -5.90
N GLU A 61 11.09 15.87 -5.09
CA GLU A 61 12.54 15.87 -5.27
C GLU A 61 13.21 14.50 -5.16
N ARG A 62 12.62 13.56 -4.44
CA ARG A 62 13.30 12.27 -4.21
C ARG A 62 13.22 11.33 -5.41
N THR A 63 12.11 11.33 -6.13
CA THR A 63 11.84 10.35 -7.20
C THR A 63 11.54 11.00 -8.54
N THR A 64 11.60 12.34 -8.65
CA THR A 64 11.33 13.02 -9.90
C THR A 64 12.39 14.08 -10.21
N ASN A 65 12.49 14.45 -11.47
CA ASN A 65 13.38 15.51 -11.99
C ASN A 65 12.92 16.95 -11.65
N THR A 66 12.04 17.10 -10.66
CA THR A 66 11.45 18.41 -10.33
C THR A 66 11.36 18.61 -8.81
N ARG A 67 11.25 19.88 -8.39
CA ARG A 67 11.03 20.26 -6.99
C ARG A 67 9.63 20.81 -6.77
N GLY A 68 9.11 20.60 -5.57
CA GLY A 68 7.82 21.15 -5.15
C GLY A 68 6.93 20.15 -4.46
N ILE A 69 5.67 20.54 -4.28
CA ILE A 69 4.65 19.73 -3.62
C ILE A 69 3.75 19.12 -4.70
N ALA A 70 3.65 17.79 -4.74
CA ALA A 70 2.95 17.05 -5.78
C ALA A 70 1.48 17.50 -5.92
N HIS A 71 0.70 17.47 -4.82
CA HIS A 71 -0.72 17.85 -4.84
C HIS A 71 -1.00 19.34 -5.11
N ALA A 72 0.03 20.19 -5.17
CA ALA A 72 -0.12 21.60 -5.54
C ALA A 72 -0.02 21.82 -7.05
N LEU A 73 0.30 20.79 -7.83
CA LEU A 73 0.41 20.85 -9.28
C LEU A 73 -0.81 20.23 -9.96
N ASP A 74 -1.17 20.77 -11.12
CA ASP A 74 -2.16 20.17 -12.02
C ASP A 74 -1.57 18.94 -12.71
N TRP A 75 -2.43 18.01 -13.07
CA TRP A 75 -2.04 16.78 -13.76
C TRP A 75 -1.22 17.04 -15.03
N GLN A 76 -1.57 18.08 -15.79
CA GLN A 76 -0.85 18.44 -17.03
C GLN A 76 0.65 18.72 -16.79
N ARG A 77 1.05 19.10 -15.58
CA ARG A 77 2.45 19.25 -15.18
C ARG A 77 3.02 17.94 -14.65
N LEU A 78 2.31 17.23 -13.77
CA LEU A 78 2.75 15.98 -13.15
C LEU A 78 3.04 14.89 -14.19
N LYS A 79 2.20 14.74 -15.21
CA LYS A 79 2.37 13.71 -16.27
C LYS A 79 3.61 13.87 -17.14
N LYS A 80 4.30 15.02 -17.06
CA LYS A 80 5.53 15.31 -17.81
C LYS A 80 6.79 14.99 -17.02
N LEU A 81 6.66 14.69 -15.73
CA LEU A 81 7.78 14.40 -14.86
C LEU A 81 8.32 13.00 -15.11
N ASP A 82 9.62 12.87 -14.91
CA ASP A 82 10.30 11.57 -14.87
C ASP A 82 10.27 11.04 -13.44
N ALA A 83 9.55 9.94 -13.21
CA ALA A 83 9.42 9.27 -11.91
C ALA A 83 10.54 8.26 -11.63
N ALA A 84 11.54 8.17 -12.50
CA ALA A 84 12.72 7.31 -12.32
C ALA A 84 13.98 8.09 -11.98
N GLU A 85 13.88 9.41 -11.74
CA GLU A 85 15.05 10.26 -11.49
C GLU A 85 15.84 9.77 -10.28
N GLY A 86 17.14 9.59 -10.45
CA GLY A 86 18.02 9.12 -9.39
C GLY A 86 17.92 7.63 -9.04
N HIS A 87 17.02 6.86 -9.67
CA HIS A 87 16.92 5.43 -9.39
C HIS A 87 18.08 4.65 -10.05
N PRO A 88 18.82 3.81 -9.29
CA PRO A 88 20.03 3.13 -9.80
C PRO A 88 19.73 2.13 -10.94
N PHE A 89 18.54 1.56 -10.98
CA PHE A 89 18.12 0.55 -11.97
C PHE A 89 17.15 1.13 -13.02
N ARG A 90 17.19 2.44 -13.28
CA ARG A 90 16.39 3.03 -14.35
C ARG A 90 16.90 2.59 -15.73
N VAL A 91 15.99 2.22 -16.60
CA VAL A 91 16.30 1.90 -18.03
C VAL A 91 15.99 3.09 -18.93
N GLY A 92 15.13 4.00 -18.48
CA GLY A 92 14.69 5.19 -19.20
C GLY A 92 13.94 6.15 -18.28
N ALA A 93 13.24 7.11 -18.87
CA ALA A 93 12.31 7.94 -18.13
C ALA A 93 11.01 7.19 -17.88
N GLU A 94 10.51 7.26 -16.64
CA GLU A 94 9.24 6.64 -16.23
C GLU A 94 8.20 7.72 -15.97
N LYS A 95 6.96 7.43 -16.31
CA LYS A 95 5.85 8.34 -16.04
C LYS A 95 5.24 8.05 -14.66
N ILE A 96 4.74 9.10 -14.02
CA ILE A 96 3.83 8.96 -12.88
C ILE A 96 2.52 8.36 -13.42
N PRO A 97 2.05 7.18 -12.98
CA PRO A 97 0.80 6.60 -13.47
C PRO A 97 -0.40 7.21 -12.76
N VAL A 98 -1.52 7.32 -13.46
CA VAL A 98 -2.83 7.60 -12.85
C VAL A 98 -3.48 6.31 -12.35
N LEU A 99 -4.48 6.44 -11.50
CA LEU A 99 -5.21 5.29 -10.97
C LEU A 99 -5.73 4.36 -12.08
N GLN A 100 -6.27 4.93 -13.15
CA GLN A 100 -6.77 4.15 -14.28
C GLN A 100 -5.69 3.26 -14.91
N ASP A 101 -4.47 3.77 -15.14
CA ASP A 101 -3.38 3.00 -15.75
C ASP A 101 -3.04 1.75 -14.93
N VAL A 102 -3.02 1.89 -13.60
CA VAL A 102 -2.73 0.79 -12.68
C VAL A 102 -3.89 -0.23 -12.62
N LEU A 103 -5.15 0.23 -12.65
CA LEU A 103 -6.30 -0.68 -12.69
C LEU A 103 -6.37 -1.42 -14.03
N ASP A 104 -6.07 -0.78 -15.16
CA ASP A 104 -5.94 -1.44 -16.46
C ASP A 104 -4.83 -2.49 -16.46
N TRP A 105 -3.67 -2.16 -15.85
CA TRP A 105 -2.58 -3.11 -15.65
C TRP A 105 -3.03 -4.34 -14.83
N LEU A 106 -3.82 -4.13 -13.77
CA LEU A 106 -4.25 -5.18 -12.84
C LEU A 106 -5.26 -6.17 -13.46
N ARG A 107 -6.02 -5.76 -14.49
CA ARG A 107 -7.10 -6.58 -15.10
C ARG A 107 -6.63 -7.96 -15.54
N THR A 108 -5.45 -8.03 -16.12
CA THR A 108 -4.91 -9.26 -16.72
C THR A 108 -3.87 -9.96 -15.83
N ARG A 109 -3.70 -9.54 -14.57
CA ARG A 109 -2.68 -10.06 -13.66
C ARG A 109 -3.31 -10.72 -12.42
N ASP A 110 -2.64 -11.77 -11.97
CA ASP A 110 -2.95 -12.41 -10.69
C ASP A 110 -2.13 -11.76 -9.57
N THR A 111 -2.43 -10.49 -9.31
CA THR A 111 -1.75 -9.67 -8.30
C THR A 111 -2.80 -8.92 -7.49
N ARG A 112 -2.62 -8.82 -6.18
CA ARG A 112 -3.41 -7.96 -5.29
C ARG A 112 -2.75 -6.60 -5.18
N LEU A 113 -3.55 -5.57 -5.02
CA LEU A 113 -3.08 -4.19 -4.91
C LEU A 113 -3.62 -3.54 -3.63
N THR A 114 -2.73 -3.20 -2.71
CA THR A 114 -3.05 -2.26 -1.63
C THR A 114 -2.81 -0.83 -2.12
N ILE A 115 -3.85 -0.01 -2.08
CA ILE A 115 -3.81 1.42 -2.38
C ILE A 115 -3.81 2.18 -1.06
N GLU A 116 -2.70 2.83 -0.71
CA GLU A 116 -2.64 3.76 0.43
C GLU A 116 -3.15 5.14 0.00
N LEU A 117 -4.18 5.64 0.67
CA LEU A 117 -4.70 6.98 0.41
C LEU A 117 -3.87 8.02 1.13
N ARG A 118 -3.18 8.88 0.37
CA ARG A 118 -2.25 9.91 0.87
C ARG A 118 -2.69 11.30 0.45
N ALA A 119 -3.52 11.92 1.25
CA ALA A 119 -3.98 13.28 1.01
C ALA A 119 -3.96 14.10 2.31
N THR A 120 -3.96 15.43 2.18
CA THR A 120 -4.25 16.32 3.30
C THR A 120 -5.71 16.15 3.72
N ALA A 121 -6.05 16.53 4.95
CA ALA A 121 -7.43 16.44 5.44
C ALA A 121 -8.44 17.08 4.49
N ASN A 122 -8.09 18.25 3.91
CA ASN A 122 -8.96 18.99 3.00
C ASN A 122 -9.12 18.33 1.62
N ALA A 123 -8.15 17.50 1.18
CA ALA A 123 -8.17 16.84 -0.12
C ALA A 123 -8.64 15.38 -0.04
N MET A 124 -8.77 14.81 1.17
CA MET A 124 -9.10 13.40 1.36
C MET A 124 -10.48 13.04 0.76
N SER A 125 -11.48 13.89 0.95
CA SER A 125 -12.82 13.65 0.36
C SER A 125 -12.74 13.58 -1.17
N SER A 126 -12.06 14.52 -1.81
CA SER A 126 -11.89 14.54 -3.27
C SER A 126 -11.11 13.33 -3.77
N LEU A 127 -10.08 12.89 -3.03
CA LEU A 127 -9.34 11.66 -3.36
C LEU A 127 -10.25 10.42 -3.30
N VAL A 128 -11.05 10.28 -2.26
CA VAL A 128 -12.00 9.17 -2.11
C VAL A 128 -13.05 9.20 -3.22
N ASP A 129 -13.59 10.37 -3.56
CA ASP A 129 -14.55 10.52 -4.66
C ASP A 129 -13.96 10.08 -6.00
N SER A 130 -12.76 10.55 -6.31
CA SER A 130 -12.05 10.19 -7.55
C SER A 130 -11.69 8.69 -7.58
N LEU A 131 -11.27 8.11 -6.45
CA LEU A 131 -11.05 6.67 -6.32
C LEU A 131 -12.33 5.89 -6.61
N VAL A 132 -13.43 6.23 -5.95
CA VAL A 132 -14.73 5.56 -6.10
C VAL A 132 -15.22 5.62 -7.53
N GLN A 133 -15.25 6.81 -8.14
CA GLN A 133 -15.68 6.99 -9.53
C GLN A 133 -14.81 6.19 -10.50
N THR A 134 -13.51 6.12 -10.26
CA THR A 134 -12.62 5.34 -11.12
C THR A 134 -12.85 3.84 -10.92
N CYS A 135 -12.88 3.33 -9.70
CA CYS A 135 -13.09 1.91 -9.41
C CYS A 135 -14.45 1.38 -9.87
N GLN A 136 -15.50 2.21 -9.91
CA GLN A 136 -16.81 1.81 -10.44
C GLN A 136 -16.75 1.44 -11.92
N ARG A 137 -15.80 1.99 -12.69
CA ARG A 137 -15.56 1.62 -14.10
C ARG A 137 -14.72 0.35 -14.27
N PHE A 138 -14.21 -0.21 -13.16
CA PHE A 138 -13.36 -1.40 -13.11
C PHE A 138 -13.92 -2.45 -12.13
N PRO A 139 -15.16 -2.91 -12.32
CA PRO A 139 -15.78 -3.87 -11.41
C PRO A 139 -15.07 -5.22 -11.36
N ASP A 140 -14.36 -5.55 -12.41
CA ASP A 140 -13.62 -6.80 -12.62
C ASP A 140 -12.30 -6.91 -11.84
N VAL A 141 -11.84 -5.83 -11.18
CA VAL A 141 -10.63 -5.85 -10.36
C VAL A 141 -10.87 -5.50 -8.89
N GLN A 142 -12.11 -5.19 -8.50
CA GLN A 142 -12.40 -4.71 -7.14
C GLN A 142 -12.07 -5.75 -6.05
N ASP A 143 -12.19 -7.02 -6.35
CA ASP A 143 -11.84 -8.14 -5.47
C ASP A 143 -10.32 -8.28 -5.23
N LYS A 144 -9.51 -7.70 -6.11
CA LYS A 144 -8.04 -7.65 -5.97
C LYS A 144 -7.57 -6.41 -5.20
N LEU A 145 -8.45 -5.45 -4.91
CA LEU A 145 -8.10 -4.19 -4.29
C LEU A 145 -8.19 -4.26 -2.76
N HIS A 146 -7.21 -3.69 -2.11
CA HIS A 146 -7.16 -3.39 -0.69
C HIS A 146 -6.99 -1.89 -0.52
N ILE A 147 -7.69 -1.27 0.41
CA ILE A 147 -7.56 0.16 0.70
C ILE A 147 -6.93 0.34 2.08
N ALA A 148 -5.85 1.11 2.15
CA ALA A 148 -5.20 1.46 3.40
C ALA A 148 -5.24 2.98 3.62
N CYS A 149 -5.63 3.43 4.80
CA CYS A 149 -5.73 4.85 5.12
C CYS A 149 -5.65 5.10 6.62
N GLY A 150 -5.11 6.25 7.03
CA GLY A 150 -5.18 6.72 8.42
C GLY A 150 -6.51 7.41 8.79
N SER A 151 -7.41 7.61 7.83
CA SER A 151 -8.71 8.25 8.03
C SER A 151 -9.83 7.22 8.10
N VAL A 152 -10.44 7.09 9.26
CA VAL A 152 -11.61 6.22 9.51
C VAL A 152 -12.77 6.59 8.59
N GLY A 153 -13.07 7.89 8.43
CA GLY A 153 -14.14 8.37 7.55
C GLY A 153 -13.89 8.05 6.07
N ALA A 154 -12.63 8.08 5.60
CA ALA A 154 -12.28 7.70 4.24
C ALA A 154 -12.53 6.20 4.00
N LEU A 155 -12.14 5.35 4.96
CA LEU A 155 -12.36 3.90 4.88
C LEU A 155 -13.85 3.54 4.94
N ALA A 156 -14.62 4.20 5.81
CA ALA A 156 -16.07 4.03 5.87
C ALA A 156 -16.71 4.30 4.50
N ARG A 157 -16.41 5.47 3.92
CA ARG A 157 -16.96 5.87 2.62
C ARG A 157 -16.57 4.93 1.47
N CYS A 158 -15.33 4.44 1.46
CA CYS A 158 -14.91 3.40 0.51
C CYS A 158 -15.76 2.12 0.66
N GLY A 159 -16.04 1.69 1.90
CA GLY A 159 -16.87 0.50 2.17
C GLY A 159 -18.33 0.64 1.76
N GLU A 160 -18.91 1.83 1.94
CA GLU A 160 -20.30 2.12 1.57
C GLU A 160 -20.55 2.05 0.05
N THR A 161 -19.56 2.39 -0.76
CA THR A 161 -19.73 2.61 -2.20
C THR A 161 -19.08 1.53 -3.06
N LEU A 162 -17.96 0.97 -2.62
CA LEU A 162 -17.20 -0.02 -3.37
C LEU A 162 -17.33 -1.40 -2.73
N LYS A 163 -17.43 -2.43 -3.57
CA LYS A 163 -17.37 -3.83 -3.12
C LYS A 163 -15.93 -4.28 -2.82
N ILE A 164 -15.17 -3.43 -2.13
CA ILE A 164 -13.81 -3.74 -1.68
C ILE A 164 -13.89 -4.22 -0.23
N PRO A 165 -13.76 -5.51 0.04
CA PRO A 165 -13.87 -6.05 1.40
C PRO A 165 -12.65 -5.70 2.25
N GLN A 166 -11.50 -5.54 1.62
CA GLN A 166 -10.19 -5.42 2.26
C GLN A 166 -9.86 -3.97 2.56
N ARG A 167 -10.22 -3.48 3.76
CA ARG A 167 -9.92 -2.12 4.23
C ARG A 167 -9.09 -2.17 5.50
N HIS A 168 -7.97 -1.41 5.51
CA HIS A 168 -6.96 -1.43 6.57
C HIS A 168 -6.78 -0.05 7.18
N LEU A 169 -6.93 0.07 8.48
CA LEU A 169 -6.68 1.33 9.19
C LEU A 169 -5.18 1.46 9.50
N ILE A 170 -4.53 2.50 8.94
CA ILE A 170 -3.16 2.84 9.24
C ILE A 170 -3.12 3.67 10.53
N VAL A 171 -2.29 3.25 11.47
CA VAL A 171 -2.17 3.90 12.78
C VAL A 171 -0.70 4.08 13.19
N ASP A 172 -0.39 5.15 13.92
CA ASP A 172 0.93 5.34 14.50
C ASP A 172 1.21 4.33 15.62
N ARG A 173 0.20 4.02 16.41
CA ARG A 173 0.28 3.02 17.50
C ARG A 173 -1.04 2.27 17.64
N PRO A 174 -1.03 0.94 17.59
CA PRO A 174 -2.21 0.13 17.83
C PRO A 174 -2.64 0.26 19.31
N LYS A 175 -3.80 0.90 19.53
CA LYS A 175 -4.41 1.11 20.85
C LYS A 175 -5.81 0.52 20.87
N ARG A 176 -6.26 0.08 22.04
CA ARG A 176 -7.57 -0.57 22.21
C ARG A 176 -8.77 0.22 21.64
N PRO A 177 -8.90 1.54 21.80
CA PRO A 177 -9.99 2.31 21.19
C PRO A 177 -10.04 2.18 19.67
N ILE A 178 -8.86 2.16 19.02
CA ILE A 178 -8.73 2.03 17.56
C ILE A 178 -9.27 0.69 17.06
N PHE A 179 -9.08 -0.39 17.82
CA PHE A 179 -9.61 -1.70 17.47
C PHE A 179 -11.14 -1.75 17.52
N TYR A 180 -11.77 -1.04 18.47
CA TYR A 180 -13.23 -0.90 18.51
C TYR A 180 -13.75 -0.14 17.28
N GLU A 181 -13.11 0.96 16.90
CA GLU A 181 -13.49 1.72 15.70
C GLU A 181 -13.33 0.88 14.44
N ALA A 182 -12.20 0.18 14.29
CA ALA A 182 -11.94 -0.67 13.15
C ALA A 182 -12.97 -1.83 13.04
N GLN A 183 -13.30 -2.46 14.16
CA GLN A 183 -14.31 -3.52 14.21
C GLN A 183 -15.71 -2.99 13.88
N ALA A 184 -16.09 -1.84 14.42
CA ALA A 184 -17.42 -1.24 14.18
C ALA A 184 -17.64 -0.88 12.70
N LEU A 185 -16.56 -0.63 11.95
CA LEU A 185 -16.57 -0.36 10.51
C LEU A 185 -16.33 -1.61 9.66
N GLU A 186 -16.28 -2.79 10.29
CA GLU A 186 -16.02 -4.06 9.60
C GLU A 186 -14.74 -3.99 8.75
N LEU A 187 -13.67 -3.39 9.30
CA LEU A 187 -12.40 -3.34 8.60
C LEU A 187 -11.71 -4.70 8.69
N GLU A 188 -10.98 -5.07 7.66
CA GLU A 188 -10.18 -6.31 7.61
C GLU A 188 -9.06 -6.29 8.64
N GLY A 189 -8.39 -5.14 8.81
CA GLY A 189 -7.25 -5.09 9.70
C GLY A 189 -6.73 -3.72 10.07
N VAL A 190 -5.70 -3.75 10.88
CA VAL A 190 -4.95 -2.56 11.33
C VAL A 190 -3.50 -2.70 10.90
N CYS A 191 -2.97 -1.63 10.30
CA CYS A 191 -1.61 -1.56 9.81
C CYS A 191 -0.80 -0.50 10.58
N ALA A 192 0.39 -0.86 11.05
CA ALA A 192 1.28 0.04 11.78
C ALA A 192 2.74 -0.20 11.44
N GLY A 193 3.62 0.73 11.83
CA GLY A 193 5.07 0.59 11.65
C GLY A 193 5.62 -0.67 12.34
N ASN A 194 6.65 -1.26 11.76
CA ASN A 194 7.23 -2.52 12.24
C ASN A 194 7.64 -2.49 13.72
N SER A 195 8.14 -1.34 14.21
CA SER A 195 8.68 -1.18 15.57
C SER A 195 7.64 -1.12 16.68
N VAL A 196 6.34 -0.92 16.33
CA VAL A 196 5.29 -0.71 17.34
C VAL A 196 4.48 -1.97 17.65
N TRP A 197 4.59 -3.00 16.82
CA TRP A 197 3.92 -4.28 17.05
C TRP A 197 4.62 -5.09 18.15
N THR A 198 3.82 -5.52 19.14
CA THR A 198 4.21 -6.47 20.19
C THR A 198 3.18 -7.61 20.21
N GLU A 199 3.50 -8.75 20.80
CA GLU A 199 2.56 -9.86 20.98
C GLU A 199 1.24 -9.43 21.62
N ARG A 200 1.30 -8.48 22.59
CA ARG A 200 0.11 -7.91 23.22
C ARG A 200 -0.78 -7.18 22.23
N HIS A 201 -0.20 -6.37 21.34
CA HIS A 201 -0.96 -5.64 20.33
C HIS A 201 -1.57 -6.59 19.30
N VAL A 202 -0.82 -7.60 18.86
CA VAL A 202 -1.32 -8.65 17.96
C VAL A 202 -2.48 -9.41 18.59
N LYS A 203 -2.33 -9.85 19.85
CA LYS A 203 -3.40 -10.54 20.57
C LYS A 203 -4.67 -9.70 20.63
N TYR A 204 -4.55 -8.41 20.90
CA TYR A 204 -5.72 -7.52 20.91
C TYR A 204 -6.33 -7.40 19.52
N ALA A 205 -5.56 -7.15 18.46
CA ALA A 205 -6.09 -7.06 17.11
C ALA A 205 -6.90 -8.33 16.75
N CYS A 206 -6.34 -9.51 17.00
CA CYS A 206 -7.01 -10.79 16.74
C CYS A 206 -8.29 -10.99 17.57
N GLN A 207 -8.35 -10.50 18.83
CA GLN A 207 -9.56 -10.55 19.66
C GLN A 207 -10.72 -9.74 19.06
N PHE A 208 -10.42 -8.72 18.28
CA PHE A 208 -11.41 -7.91 17.54
C PHE A 208 -11.66 -8.41 16.13
N GLY A 209 -11.11 -9.57 15.74
CA GLY A 209 -11.22 -10.13 14.41
C GLY A 209 -10.41 -9.36 13.35
N LEU A 210 -9.46 -8.52 13.79
CA LEU A 210 -8.67 -7.66 12.91
C LEU A 210 -7.31 -8.30 12.59
N MET A 211 -6.91 -8.25 11.33
CA MET A 211 -5.63 -8.73 10.87
C MET A 211 -4.52 -7.72 11.16
N PRO A 212 -3.48 -8.09 11.94
CA PRO A 212 -2.34 -7.22 12.17
C PRO A 212 -1.43 -7.20 10.95
N SER A 213 -1.08 -6.00 10.48
CA SER A 213 -0.19 -5.77 9.33
C SER A 213 0.93 -4.82 9.72
N ALA A 214 2.15 -5.04 9.25
CA ALA A 214 3.30 -4.20 9.52
C ALA A 214 3.88 -3.62 8.23
N PHE A 215 4.24 -2.33 8.25
CA PHE A 215 4.99 -1.68 7.17
C PHE A 215 6.37 -1.22 7.65
N GLY A 216 7.25 -0.91 6.68
CA GLY A 216 8.60 -0.46 6.95
C GLY A 216 9.51 -1.59 7.46
N VAL A 217 9.27 -2.81 7.04
CA VAL A 217 10.10 -3.97 7.33
C VAL A 217 11.31 -3.93 6.40
N ARG A 218 12.51 -3.75 6.97
CA ARG A 218 13.77 -3.55 6.23
C ARG A 218 14.83 -4.60 6.49
N HIS A 219 14.63 -5.43 7.50
CA HIS A 219 15.58 -6.48 7.90
C HIS A 219 14.86 -7.80 8.14
N VAL A 220 15.53 -8.90 7.85
CA VAL A 220 15.03 -10.27 8.11
C VAL A 220 14.72 -10.46 9.60
N SER A 221 15.51 -9.86 10.49
CA SER A 221 15.27 -9.88 11.94
C SER A 221 13.95 -9.22 12.34
N ASP A 222 13.55 -8.11 11.66
CA ASP A 222 12.26 -7.48 11.89
C ASP A 222 11.12 -8.40 11.43
N ALA A 223 11.26 -9.00 10.24
CA ALA A 223 10.28 -9.94 9.71
C ALA A 223 10.08 -11.11 10.68
N ARG A 224 11.17 -11.75 11.13
CA ARG A 224 11.11 -12.87 12.08
C ARG A 224 10.41 -12.47 13.38
N ARG A 225 10.83 -11.36 14.00
CA ARG A 225 10.20 -10.86 15.24
C ARG A 225 8.70 -10.61 15.08
N LEU A 226 8.27 -10.06 13.94
CA LEU A 226 6.88 -9.76 13.65
C LEU A 226 6.06 -11.04 13.45
N ILE A 227 6.59 -12.01 12.71
CA ILE A 227 5.96 -13.32 12.48
C ILE A 227 5.84 -14.09 13.80
N ASP A 228 6.90 -14.10 14.61
CA ASP A 228 6.88 -14.73 15.94
C ASP A 228 5.84 -14.08 16.86
N ALA A 229 5.65 -12.76 16.74
CA ALA A 229 4.59 -12.04 17.45
C ALA A 229 3.17 -12.31 16.91
N GLY A 230 3.04 -12.93 15.73
CA GLY A 230 1.77 -13.28 15.09
C GLY A 230 1.26 -12.26 14.07
N VAL A 231 2.11 -11.37 13.56
CA VAL A 231 1.76 -10.48 12.45
C VAL A 231 1.68 -11.28 11.16
N GLN A 232 0.58 -11.16 10.42
CA GLN A 232 0.28 -11.99 9.25
C GLN A 232 0.62 -11.32 7.92
N ARG A 233 0.69 -9.99 7.87
CA ARG A 233 1.01 -9.21 6.66
C ARG A 233 2.22 -8.33 6.88
N LEU A 234 3.22 -8.50 6.02
CA LEU A 234 4.47 -7.76 6.09
C LEU A 234 4.71 -6.97 4.80
N CYS A 235 4.63 -5.65 4.90
CA CYS A 235 4.99 -4.75 3.81
C CYS A 235 6.50 -4.47 3.88
N ILE A 236 7.24 -5.06 2.95
CA ILE A 236 8.70 -4.96 2.81
C ILE A 236 9.08 -3.98 1.71
N GLU A 237 10.28 -3.41 1.82
CA GLU A 237 10.84 -2.47 0.84
C GLU A 237 11.88 -3.13 -0.08
N ASP A 238 12.32 -4.37 0.24
CA ASP A 238 13.32 -5.13 -0.52
C ASP A 238 12.89 -6.61 -0.58
N LEU A 239 12.80 -7.16 -1.80
CA LEU A 239 12.45 -8.56 -2.04
C LEU A 239 13.45 -9.53 -1.40
N ALA A 240 14.72 -9.16 -1.30
CA ALA A 240 15.75 -9.96 -0.66
C ALA A 240 15.42 -10.29 0.83
N ILE A 241 14.53 -9.53 1.48
CA ILE A 241 14.08 -9.82 2.85
C ILE A 241 13.25 -11.12 2.87
N MET A 242 12.31 -11.25 1.94
CA MET A 242 11.47 -12.45 1.78
C MET A 242 12.33 -13.66 1.44
N GLU A 243 13.16 -13.56 0.39
CA GLU A 243 14.03 -14.65 -0.06
C GLU A 243 14.98 -15.16 1.04
N ARG A 244 15.61 -14.23 1.77
CA ARG A 244 16.48 -14.59 2.91
C ARG A 244 15.70 -15.18 4.08
N TYR A 245 14.49 -14.70 4.35
CA TYR A 245 13.65 -15.29 5.39
C TYR A 245 13.31 -16.74 5.02
N GLU A 246 12.81 -16.99 3.82
CA GLU A 246 12.44 -18.32 3.33
C GLU A 246 13.64 -19.28 3.34
N SER A 247 14.84 -18.81 2.96
CA SER A 247 16.07 -19.63 3.02
C SER A 247 16.53 -20.01 4.44
N THR A 248 15.98 -19.38 5.49
CA THR A 248 16.32 -19.72 6.89
C THR A 248 15.38 -20.74 7.52
N ILE A 249 14.29 -21.08 6.83
CA ILE A 249 13.24 -22.00 7.33
C ILE A 249 13.14 -23.29 6.51
N GLY A 250 13.71 -23.32 5.30
CA GLY A 250 13.88 -24.52 4.47
C GLY A 250 15.18 -25.23 4.76
#